data_2d765b7ca1b32a931abaae332fcf2191
#
_entry.id   2d765b7ca1b32a931abaae332fcf2191
#
_cell.length_a   1.000
_cell.length_b   1.000
_cell.length_c   1.000
_cell.angle_alpha   90.00
_cell.angle_beta   90.00
_cell.angle_gamma   90.00
#
_symmetry.space_group_name_H-M   'P 1'
#
loop_
_entity.id
_entity.type
_entity.pdbx_description
1 polymer ?
#
loop_
_entity_poly.entity_id
_entity_poly.type
_entity_poly.pdbx_seq_one_letter_code
_entity_poly.pdbx_strand_id
1 'polypeptide(L)'
;MADDDAQLVALIDNELDESSRTALLARLAADERLRQRYEEFRQTGAPLAASLDELLTQAPLARLRAALPVDRPVRQPRITLRDLAAGIVGILAAGAAAWVALSLGLIRERQDWRTAVVEYTNLYTNETFSPLNPDASLQAIELSALGAKVGVNLTPESVALPGLRFTVAFMLSYNGAPLGVVAYVDPSGAPVALCIIANDAPDAPMRSERRDNLSLAWWSRGGRSRLVIGRIPAERAVALAQTLEKRI
;
A
#
# COMPACT_ATOMS: atom_id res chain seq x y z
N MET A 1 -7.63 23.04 10.39
CA MET A 1 -8.75 22.09 10.60
C MET A 1 -8.33 20.64 10.52
N ALA A 2 -7.84 20.09 9.40
CA ALA A 2 -7.43 18.67 9.36
C ALA A 2 -6.24 18.34 10.30
N ASP A 3 -5.32 19.26 10.49
CA ASP A 3 -4.16 19.11 11.39
C ASP A 3 -4.57 19.17 12.87
N ASP A 4 -5.53 20.00 13.22
CA ASP A 4 -6.06 20.09 14.59
C ASP A 4 -6.81 18.81 14.97
N ASP A 5 -7.60 18.23 14.09
CA ASP A 5 -8.33 16.97 14.34
C ASP A 5 -7.36 15.81 14.61
N ALA A 6 -6.27 15.72 13.86
CA ALA A 6 -5.23 14.70 14.09
C ALA A 6 -4.54 14.87 15.45
N GLN A 7 -4.25 16.11 15.86
CA GLN A 7 -3.67 16.40 17.17
C GLN A 7 -4.64 16.09 18.32
N LEU A 8 -5.93 16.35 18.15
CA LEU A 8 -6.95 16.02 19.16
C LEU A 8 -7.10 14.50 19.35
N VAL A 9 -7.07 13.72 18.25
CA VAL A 9 -7.09 12.25 18.33
C VAL A 9 -5.83 11.73 19.01
N ALA A 10 -4.65 12.22 18.63
CA ALA A 10 -3.38 11.83 19.24
C ALA A 10 -3.32 12.17 20.75
N LEU A 11 -4.00 13.26 21.18
CA LEU A 11 -4.13 13.61 22.59
C LEU A 11 -5.01 12.59 23.35
N ILE A 12 -6.13 12.17 22.75
CA ILE A 12 -7.05 11.18 23.32
C ILE A 12 -6.37 9.81 23.44
N ASP A 13 -5.60 9.43 22.43
CA ASP A 13 -4.90 8.14 22.35
C ASP A 13 -3.58 8.13 23.14
N ASN A 14 -3.23 9.28 23.78
CA ASN A 14 -2.00 9.47 24.54
C ASN A 14 -0.71 9.24 23.73
N GLU A 15 -0.75 9.60 22.45
CA GLU A 15 0.36 9.44 21.48
C GLU A 15 1.20 10.72 21.30
N LEU A 16 0.83 11.84 21.94
CA LEU A 16 1.61 13.09 21.90
C LEU A 16 2.80 13.04 22.84
N ASP A 17 3.93 13.60 22.40
CA ASP A 17 5.04 13.91 23.27
C ASP A 17 4.64 15.03 24.29
N GLU A 18 5.40 15.13 25.41
CA GLU A 18 5.06 16.02 26.52
C GLU A 18 4.99 17.50 26.12
N SER A 19 5.83 17.92 25.17
CA SER A 19 5.87 19.31 24.70
C SER A 19 4.64 19.65 23.85
N SER A 20 4.30 18.79 22.91
CA SER A 20 3.12 18.92 22.05
C SER A 20 1.81 18.82 22.85
N ARG A 21 1.78 17.92 23.83
CA ARG A 21 0.65 17.78 24.75
C ARG A 21 0.41 19.06 25.55
N THR A 22 1.45 19.63 26.13
CA THR A 22 1.35 20.88 26.93
C THR A 22 0.87 22.04 26.06
N ALA A 23 1.42 22.19 24.86
CA ALA A 23 1.01 23.23 23.92
C ALA A 23 -0.45 23.09 23.48
N LEU A 24 -0.91 21.87 23.18
CA LEU A 24 -2.29 21.61 22.78
C LEU A 24 -3.27 21.83 23.92
N LEU A 25 -2.94 21.45 25.16
CA LEU A 25 -3.77 21.71 26.34
C LEU A 25 -3.91 23.23 26.62
N ALA A 26 -2.86 24.02 26.41
CA ALA A 26 -2.94 25.47 26.50
C ALA A 26 -3.88 26.07 25.42
N ARG A 27 -3.84 25.55 24.19
CA ARG A 27 -4.77 25.94 23.11
C ARG A 27 -6.20 25.58 23.43
N LEU A 28 -6.46 24.36 23.97
CA LEU A 28 -7.79 23.92 24.41
C LEU A 28 -8.36 24.81 25.52
N ALA A 29 -7.51 25.37 26.39
CA ALA A 29 -7.95 26.30 27.44
C ALA A 29 -8.38 27.67 26.88
N ALA A 30 -7.80 28.10 25.74
CA ALA A 30 -8.02 29.42 25.16
C ALA A 30 -9.08 29.41 24.02
N ASP A 31 -9.33 28.27 23.36
CA ASP A 31 -10.22 28.18 22.19
C ASP A 31 -11.43 27.28 22.47
N GLU A 32 -12.61 27.90 22.60
CA GLU A 32 -13.88 27.22 22.85
C GLU A 32 -14.30 26.25 21.72
N ARG A 33 -14.00 26.61 20.45
CA ARG A 33 -14.35 25.74 19.30
C ARG A 33 -13.50 24.48 19.28
N LEU A 34 -12.21 24.63 19.60
CA LEU A 34 -11.29 23.50 19.70
C LEU A 34 -11.70 22.59 20.88
N ARG A 35 -12.17 23.16 21.99
CA ARG A 35 -12.69 22.40 23.14
C ARG A 35 -13.95 21.63 22.81
N GLN A 36 -14.91 22.24 22.11
CA GLN A 36 -16.13 21.54 21.65
C GLN A 36 -15.77 20.37 20.76
N ARG A 37 -14.83 20.57 19.83
CA ARG A 37 -14.37 19.52 18.93
C ARG A 37 -13.69 18.35 19.67
N TYR A 38 -12.89 18.66 20.68
CA TYR A 38 -12.28 17.67 21.57
C TYR A 38 -13.32 16.83 22.31
N GLU A 39 -14.36 17.46 22.86
CA GLU A 39 -15.45 16.75 23.54
C GLU A 39 -16.28 15.88 22.59
N GLU A 40 -16.52 16.30 21.35
CA GLU A 40 -17.16 15.48 20.31
C GLU A 40 -16.37 14.19 20.07
N PHE A 41 -15.04 14.27 19.87
CA PHE A 41 -14.20 13.09 19.69
C PHE A 41 -14.20 12.18 20.93
N ARG A 42 -14.11 12.75 22.11
CA ARG A 42 -14.15 12.00 23.37
C ARG A 42 -15.45 11.21 23.56
N GLN A 43 -16.58 11.83 23.23
CA GLN A 43 -17.91 11.21 23.36
C GLN A 43 -18.10 10.06 22.36
N THR A 44 -17.48 10.11 21.18
CA THR A 44 -17.57 9.04 20.17
C THR A 44 -16.78 7.80 20.59
N GLY A 45 -15.68 7.94 21.29
CA GLY A 45 -14.83 6.82 21.76
C GLY A 45 -15.37 6.09 23.00
N ALA A 46 -16.07 6.79 23.88
CA ALA A 46 -16.52 6.24 25.16
C ALA A 46 -17.46 5.00 25.04
N PRO A 47 -18.48 4.97 24.15
CA PRO A 47 -19.33 3.78 23.99
C PRO A 47 -18.57 2.58 23.41
N LEU A 48 -17.60 2.84 22.54
CA LEU A 48 -16.77 1.78 21.94
C LEU A 48 -15.83 1.17 22.98
N ALA A 49 -15.16 1.99 23.78
CA ALA A 49 -14.30 1.52 24.88
C ALA A 49 -15.09 0.67 25.86
N ALA A 50 -16.29 1.10 26.29
CA ALA A 50 -17.14 0.36 27.19
C ALA A 50 -17.59 -1.01 26.62
N SER A 51 -17.83 -1.10 25.31
CA SER A 51 -18.18 -2.38 24.66
C SER A 51 -16.99 -3.34 24.56
N LEU A 52 -15.77 -2.82 24.51
CA LEU A 52 -14.53 -3.61 24.48
C LEU A 52 -14.08 -4.08 25.87
N ASP A 53 -14.45 -3.37 26.95
CA ASP A 53 -14.12 -3.75 28.32
C ASP A 53 -14.68 -5.13 28.68
N GLU A 54 -15.85 -5.49 28.18
CA GLU A 54 -16.44 -6.83 28.40
C GLU A 54 -15.57 -7.92 27.76
N LEU A 55 -14.95 -7.67 26.60
CA LEU A 55 -14.03 -8.60 25.96
C LEU A 55 -12.71 -8.73 26.72
N LEU A 56 -12.25 -7.67 27.37
CA LEU A 56 -11.05 -7.70 28.21
C LEU A 56 -11.23 -8.58 29.44
N THR A 57 -12.42 -8.62 30.03
CA THR A 57 -12.73 -9.50 31.18
C THR A 57 -12.69 -11.00 30.80
N GLN A 58 -12.96 -11.32 29.54
CA GLN A 58 -12.88 -12.68 28.98
C GLN A 58 -11.48 -13.05 28.46
N ALA A 59 -10.55 -12.09 28.41
CA ALA A 59 -9.21 -12.32 27.90
C ALA A 59 -8.44 -13.32 28.79
N PRO A 60 -7.72 -14.31 28.21
CA PRO A 60 -6.99 -15.30 28.96
C PRO A 60 -5.66 -14.74 29.50
N LEU A 61 -5.73 -13.72 30.36
CA LEU A 61 -4.57 -12.97 30.88
C LEU A 61 -3.57 -13.86 31.62
N ALA A 62 -4.05 -14.88 32.35
CA ALA A 62 -3.19 -15.83 33.03
C ALA A 62 -2.32 -16.63 32.04
N ARG A 63 -2.90 -17.06 30.91
CA ARG A 63 -2.20 -17.77 29.86
C ARG A 63 -1.22 -16.87 29.11
N LEU A 64 -1.60 -15.62 28.86
CA LEU A 64 -0.73 -14.63 28.20
C LEU A 64 0.47 -14.27 29.09
N ARG A 65 0.23 -14.05 30.41
CA ARG A 65 1.31 -13.79 31.37
C ARG A 65 2.27 -14.97 31.51
N ALA A 66 1.78 -16.20 31.46
CA ALA A 66 2.61 -17.40 31.52
C ALA A 66 3.45 -17.60 30.23
N ALA A 67 3.00 -17.06 29.10
CA ALA A 67 3.71 -17.10 27.82
C ALA A 67 4.77 -16.00 27.67
N LEU A 68 4.74 -14.97 28.52
CA LEU A 68 5.78 -13.94 28.52
C LEU A 68 7.10 -14.56 29.02
N PRO A 69 8.23 -14.29 28.35
CA PRO A 69 9.52 -14.76 28.84
C PRO A 69 9.79 -14.13 30.21
N VAL A 70 9.89 -15.01 31.24
CA VAL A 70 10.32 -14.57 32.57
C VAL A 70 11.72 -14.00 32.43
N ASP A 71 11.94 -12.77 32.89
CA ASP A 71 13.24 -12.14 32.95
C ASP A 71 14.21 -13.07 33.69
N ARG A 72 15.00 -13.83 32.93
CA ARG A 72 16.12 -14.55 33.49
C ARG A 72 17.16 -13.49 33.89
N PRO A 73 17.68 -13.51 35.09
CA PRO A 73 18.74 -12.59 35.49
C PRO A 73 19.88 -12.75 34.47
N VAL A 74 20.07 -11.70 33.68
CA VAL A 74 21.16 -11.61 32.71
C VAL A 74 22.45 -11.67 33.56
N ARG A 75 23.15 -12.80 33.56
CA ARG A 75 24.51 -12.87 34.08
C ARG A 75 25.31 -11.85 33.26
N GLN A 76 25.65 -10.73 33.91
CA GLN A 76 26.50 -9.71 33.30
C GLN A 76 27.86 -10.39 32.99
N PRO A 77 28.23 -10.56 31.74
CA PRO A 77 29.57 -11.00 31.40
C PRO A 77 30.54 -9.92 31.86
N ARG A 78 31.63 -10.29 32.52
CA ARG A 78 32.71 -9.34 32.78
C ARG A 78 33.34 -8.99 31.45
N ILE A 79 32.88 -7.87 30.89
CA ILE A 79 33.39 -7.35 29.62
C ILE A 79 34.78 -6.78 29.89
N THR A 80 35.81 -7.37 29.29
CA THR A 80 37.17 -6.83 29.35
C THR A 80 37.31 -5.69 28.33
N LEU A 81 38.25 -4.76 28.57
CA LEU A 81 38.55 -3.67 27.63
C LEU A 81 38.83 -4.17 26.20
N ARG A 82 39.29 -5.40 26.07
CA ARG A 82 39.59 -6.06 24.80
C ARG A 82 38.31 -6.51 24.08
N ASP A 83 37.30 -6.95 24.84
CA ASP A 83 35.98 -7.33 24.31
C ASP A 83 35.21 -6.09 23.87
N LEU A 84 35.37 -4.94 24.56
CA LEU A 84 34.80 -3.67 24.19
C LEU A 84 35.39 -3.17 22.85
N ALA A 85 36.70 -3.24 22.68
CA ALA A 85 37.35 -2.82 21.44
C ALA A 85 36.96 -3.71 20.26
N ALA A 86 36.88 -5.05 20.45
CA ALA A 86 36.39 -5.97 19.42
C ALA A 86 34.93 -5.74 19.06
N GLY A 87 34.07 -5.38 20.05
CA GLY A 87 32.67 -5.05 19.85
C GLY A 87 32.49 -3.77 19.04
N ILE A 88 33.26 -2.73 19.34
CA ILE A 88 33.19 -1.44 18.61
C ILE A 88 33.64 -1.62 17.15
N VAL A 89 34.73 -2.34 16.91
CA VAL A 89 35.21 -2.64 15.55
C VAL A 89 34.17 -3.46 14.77
N GLY A 90 33.53 -4.45 15.43
CA GLY A 90 32.45 -5.25 14.82
C GLY A 90 31.23 -4.42 14.45
N ILE A 91 30.80 -3.51 15.33
CA ILE A 91 29.66 -2.58 15.08
C ILE A 91 29.99 -1.61 13.96
N LEU A 92 31.21 -1.05 13.92
CA LEU A 92 31.64 -0.13 12.87
C LEU A 92 31.74 -0.85 11.50
N ALA A 93 32.28 -2.08 11.49
CA ALA A 93 32.36 -2.87 10.26
C ALA A 93 30.98 -3.30 9.75
N ALA A 94 30.08 -3.72 10.64
CA ALA A 94 28.69 -4.03 10.28
C ALA A 94 27.91 -2.81 9.83
N GLY A 95 28.10 -1.67 10.49
CA GLY A 95 27.50 -0.38 10.11
C GLY A 95 28.01 0.09 8.73
N ALA A 96 29.30 -0.01 8.46
CA ALA A 96 29.89 0.32 7.16
C ALA A 96 29.38 -0.64 6.05
N ALA A 97 29.32 -1.94 6.32
CA ALA A 97 28.77 -2.91 5.38
C ALA A 97 27.28 -2.68 5.09
N ALA A 98 26.49 -2.39 6.12
CA ALA A 98 25.08 -2.02 5.97
C ALA A 98 24.91 -0.72 5.18
N TRP A 99 25.75 0.30 5.46
CA TRP A 99 25.72 1.57 4.74
C TRP A 99 26.11 1.42 3.27
N VAL A 100 27.15 0.63 3.00
CA VAL A 100 27.55 0.27 1.61
C VAL A 100 26.44 -0.53 0.91
N ALA A 101 25.81 -1.49 1.58
CA ALA A 101 24.71 -2.26 1.01
C ALA A 101 23.48 -1.38 0.73
N LEU A 102 23.17 -0.40 1.60
CA LEU A 102 22.12 0.60 1.37
C LEU A 102 22.49 1.54 0.23
N SER A 103 23.76 2.04 0.18
CA SER A 103 24.20 2.99 -0.85
C SER A 103 24.31 2.33 -2.23
N LEU A 104 24.67 1.04 -2.28
CA LEU A 104 24.66 0.22 -3.51
C LEU A 104 23.24 -0.27 -3.88
N GLY A 105 22.23 0.03 -3.08
CA GLY A 105 20.86 -0.41 -3.33
C GLY A 105 20.64 -1.91 -3.19
N LEU A 106 21.59 -2.65 -2.58
CA LEU A 106 21.51 -4.10 -2.38
C LEU A 106 20.47 -4.52 -1.33
N ILE A 107 20.15 -3.62 -0.37
CA ILE A 107 19.13 -3.83 0.67
C ILE A 107 17.83 -3.06 0.34
N ARG A 108 17.77 -2.39 -0.79
CA ARG A 108 16.48 -1.95 -1.29
C ARG A 108 15.76 -3.22 -1.75
N GLU A 109 15.01 -3.87 -0.89
CA GLU A 109 13.75 -4.44 -1.28
C GLU A 109 12.95 -3.27 -1.88
N ARG A 110 13.17 -3.02 -3.15
CA ARG A 110 12.16 -2.35 -3.95
C ARG A 110 10.97 -3.30 -3.82
N GLN A 111 10.08 -3.02 -2.89
CA GLN A 111 8.74 -3.58 -3.03
C GLN A 111 8.38 -3.29 -4.47
N ASP A 112 8.45 -4.30 -5.28
CA ASP A 112 8.19 -4.18 -6.70
C ASP A 112 6.72 -3.74 -6.79
N TRP A 113 6.45 -2.62 -7.43
CA TRP A 113 5.08 -2.13 -7.60
C TRP A 113 4.12 -3.24 -8.07
N ARG A 114 4.63 -4.25 -8.77
CA ARG A 114 3.89 -5.45 -9.19
C ARG A 114 3.45 -6.29 -8.00
N THR A 115 4.26 -6.40 -6.96
CA THR A 115 3.88 -7.09 -5.72
C THR A 115 2.70 -6.39 -5.06
N ALA A 116 2.74 -5.05 -4.95
CA ALA A 116 1.61 -4.29 -4.43
C ALA A 116 0.35 -4.46 -5.28
N VAL A 117 0.48 -4.50 -6.62
CA VAL A 117 -0.65 -4.76 -7.52
C VAL A 117 -1.21 -6.18 -7.34
N VAL A 118 -0.37 -7.19 -7.12
CA VAL A 118 -0.81 -8.58 -6.83
C VAL A 118 -1.60 -8.62 -5.53
N GLU A 119 -1.08 -8.06 -4.45
CA GLU A 119 -1.76 -8.00 -3.15
C GLU A 119 -3.12 -7.30 -3.26
N TYR A 120 -3.15 -6.16 -3.93
CA TYR A 120 -4.36 -5.40 -4.16
C TYR A 120 -5.38 -6.16 -5.05
N THR A 121 -4.91 -6.82 -6.12
CA THR A 121 -5.77 -7.61 -7.02
C THR A 121 -6.35 -8.83 -6.33
N ASN A 122 -5.67 -9.41 -5.35
CA ASN A 122 -6.18 -10.53 -4.56
C ASN A 122 -7.42 -10.16 -3.72
N LEU A 123 -7.62 -8.88 -3.43
CA LEU A 123 -8.82 -8.40 -2.73
C LEU A 123 -10.07 -8.36 -3.61
N TYR A 124 -9.92 -8.40 -4.94
CA TYR A 124 -11.05 -8.37 -5.85
C TYR A 124 -11.75 -9.72 -5.96
N THR A 125 -13.07 -9.67 -5.89
CA THR A 125 -13.98 -10.78 -6.18
C THR A 125 -14.67 -10.56 -7.53
N ASN A 126 -15.40 -11.56 -7.99
CA ASN A 126 -16.21 -11.44 -9.21
C ASN A 126 -17.29 -10.35 -9.10
N GLU A 127 -17.72 -10.03 -7.87
CA GLU A 127 -18.75 -9.00 -7.63
C GLU A 127 -18.17 -7.58 -7.58
N THR A 128 -16.85 -7.43 -7.40
CA THR A 128 -16.24 -6.10 -7.22
C THR A 128 -16.53 -5.16 -8.38
N PHE A 129 -16.45 -5.65 -9.61
CA PHE A 129 -16.62 -4.82 -10.81
C PHE A 129 -17.84 -5.21 -11.65
N SER A 130 -18.47 -6.33 -11.39
CA SER A 130 -19.58 -6.84 -12.22
C SER A 130 -20.78 -5.87 -12.31
N PRO A 131 -21.14 -5.08 -11.26
CA PRO A 131 -22.21 -4.11 -11.32
C PRO A 131 -21.88 -2.89 -12.20
N LEU A 132 -20.60 -2.61 -12.44
CA LEU A 132 -20.17 -1.43 -13.17
C LEU A 132 -20.31 -1.66 -14.66
N ASN A 133 -21.07 -0.79 -15.32
CA ASN A 133 -21.28 -0.83 -16.76
C ASN A 133 -21.39 0.62 -17.30
N PRO A 134 -20.27 1.37 -17.35
CA PRO A 134 -20.28 2.75 -17.81
C PRO A 134 -20.68 2.81 -19.30
N ASP A 135 -21.36 3.88 -19.67
CA ASP A 135 -21.60 4.17 -21.09
C ASP A 135 -20.30 4.62 -21.79
N ALA A 136 -20.35 4.70 -23.12
CA ALA A 136 -19.17 5.02 -23.92
C ALA A 136 -18.61 6.42 -23.62
N SER A 137 -19.44 7.38 -23.22
CA SER A 137 -19.02 8.73 -22.90
C SER A 137 -18.25 8.78 -21.58
N LEU A 138 -18.75 8.10 -20.55
CA LEU A 138 -18.08 7.99 -19.26
C LEU A 138 -16.77 7.23 -19.40
N GLN A 139 -16.75 6.12 -20.14
CA GLN A 139 -15.53 5.38 -20.45
C GLN A 139 -14.46 6.27 -21.09
N ALA A 140 -14.83 7.08 -22.08
CA ALA A 140 -13.88 7.97 -22.74
C ALA A 140 -13.34 9.06 -21.79
N ILE A 141 -14.17 9.62 -20.92
CA ILE A 141 -13.79 10.61 -19.91
C ILE A 141 -12.80 10.00 -18.90
N GLU A 142 -13.12 8.85 -18.34
CA GLU A 142 -12.27 8.15 -17.36
C GLU A 142 -10.90 7.82 -17.98
N LEU A 143 -10.87 7.27 -19.18
CA LEU A 143 -9.62 6.90 -19.88
C LEU A 143 -8.79 8.14 -20.23
N SER A 144 -9.40 9.22 -20.69
CA SER A 144 -8.72 10.47 -20.99
C SER A 144 -8.06 11.06 -19.73
N ALA A 145 -8.81 11.12 -18.62
CA ALA A 145 -8.32 11.62 -17.35
C ALA A 145 -7.16 10.76 -16.79
N LEU A 146 -7.30 9.43 -16.87
CA LEU A 146 -6.26 8.49 -16.49
C LEU A 146 -5.02 8.68 -17.35
N GLY A 147 -5.20 8.71 -18.67
CA GLY A 147 -4.13 8.83 -19.67
C GLY A 147 -3.30 10.09 -19.48
N ALA A 148 -3.95 11.22 -19.20
CA ALA A 148 -3.28 12.49 -18.91
C ALA A 148 -2.35 12.39 -17.67
N LYS A 149 -2.71 11.61 -16.66
CA LYS A 149 -1.93 11.44 -15.43
C LYS A 149 -0.77 10.48 -15.59
N VAL A 150 -0.95 9.37 -16.31
CA VAL A 150 0.14 8.40 -16.56
C VAL A 150 0.95 8.73 -17.82
N GLY A 151 0.58 9.75 -18.57
CA GLY A 151 1.27 10.20 -19.77
C GLY A 151 1.19 9.19 -20.93
N VAL A 152 0.07 8.53 -21.11
CA VAL A 152 -0.24 7.60 -22.19
C VAL A 152 -1.57 7.99 -22.82
N ASN A 153 -1.67 8.01 -24.14
CA ASN A 153 -2.95 8.27 -24.79
C ASN A 153 -3.85 7.04 -24.68
N LEU A 154 -4.86 7.11 -23.81
CA LEU A 154 -5.83 6.04 -23.59
C LEU A 154 -7.17 6.43 -24.20
N THR A 155 -7.65 5.60 -25.12
CA THR A 155 -8.99 5.71 -25.73
C THR A 155 -9.71 4.38 -25.58
N PRO A 156 -11.05 4.34 -25.68
CA PRO A 156 -11.80 3.08 -25.66
C PRO A 156 -11.24 2.04 -26.63
N GLU A 157 -10.84 2.45 -27.83
CA GLU A 157 -10.31 1.57 -28.88
C GLU A 157 -8.89 1.06 -28.53
N SER A 158 -8.04 1.93 -27.93
CA SER A 158 -6.66 1.57 -27.59
C SER A 158 -6.59 0.53 -26.49
N VAL A 159 -7.54 0.58 -25.55
CA VAL A 159 -7.60 -0.35 -24.40
C VAL A 159 -8.63 -1.47 -24.57
N ALA A 160 -9.37 -1.52 -25.67
CA ALA A 160 -10.34 -2.58 -25.94
C ALA A 160 -9.63 -3.95 -26.00
N LEU A 161 -10.09 -4.90 -25.21
CA LEU A 161 -9.54 -6.25 -25.13
C LEU A 161 -10.57 -7.30 -25.57
N PRO A 162 -10.18 -8.27 -26.40
CA PRO A 162 -11.12 -9.28 -26.91
C PRO A 162 -11.65 -10.15 -25.76
N GLY A 163 -12.97 -10.29 -25.70
CA GLY A 163 -13.67 -11.10 -24.70
C GLY A 163 -13.61 -10.53 -23.27
N LEU A 164 -13.27 -9.25 -23.12
CA LEU A 164 -13.33 -8.53 -21.84
C LEU A 164 -14.24 -7.32 -21.98
N ARG A 165 -15.03 -7.03 -20.95
CA ARG A 165 -15.84 -5.85 -20.85
C ARG A 165 -15.16 -4.85 -19.93
N PHE A 166 -14.96 -3.63 -20.40
CA PHE A 166 -14.50 -2.52 -19.57
C PHE A 166 -15.50 -2.24 -18.42
N THR A 167 -14.99 -1.90 -17.25
CA THR A 167 -15.84 -1.61 -16.08
C THR A 167 -15.57 -0.24 -15.47
N VAL A 168 -14.31 0.12 -15.29
CA VAL A 168 -13.91 1.41 -14.72
C VAL A 168 -12.44 1.67 -14.96
N ALA A 169 -12.05 2.95 -15.05
CA ALA A 169 -10.66 3.38 -15.01
C ALA A 169 -10.44 4.34 -13.84
N PHE A 170 -9.44 4.08 -13.01
CA PHE A 170 -9.17 4.87 -11.82
C PHE A 170 -7.68 4.99 -11.51
N MET A 171 -7.34 5.95 -10.65
CA MET A 171 -5.98 6.27 -10.28
C MET A 171 -5.67 5.82 -8.87
N LEU A 172 -4.51 5.18 -8.72
CA LEU A 172 -3.86 4.90 -7.45
C LEU A 172 -2.51 5.64 -7.39
N SER A 173 -1.83 5.53 -6.28
CA SER A 173 -0.46 6.02 -6.11
C SER A 173 0.40 4.91 -5.52
N TYR A 174 1.60 4.75 -6.06
CA TYR A 174 2.59 3.83 -5.53
C TYR A 174 3.92 4.58 -5.32
N ASN A 175 4.32 4.75 -4.07
CA ASN A 175 5.52 5.52 -3.70
C ASN A 175 5.58 6.93 -4.33
N GLY A 176 4.42 7.60 -4.40
CA GLY A 176 4.30 8.93 -5.01
C GLY A 176 4.17 8.94 -6.53
N ALA A 177 4.39 7.82 -7.21
CA ALA A 177 4.20 7.71 -8.66
C ALA A 177 2.72 7.41 -8.99
N PRO A 178 2.14 8.04 -10.03
CA PRO A 178 0.77 7.73 -10.46
C PRO A 178 0.71 6.32 -11.05
N LEU A 179 -0.22 5.52 -10.53
CA LEU A 179 -0.53 4.18 -10.98
C LEU A 179 -1.96 4.15 -11.52
N GLY A 180 -2.11 4.13 -12.83
CA GLY A 180 -3.40 4.02 -13.49
C GLY A 180 -3.86 2.58 -13.56
N VAL A 181 -5.14 2.33 -13.29
CA VAL A 181 -5.78 1.01 -13.39
C VAL A 181 -6.97 1.09 -14.31
N VAL A 182 -6.99 0.24 -15.33
CA VAL A 182 -8.16 0.00 -16.19
C VAL A 182 -8.66 -1.41 -15.87
N ALA A 183 -9.86 -1.50 -15.29
CA ALA A 183 -10.45 -2.74 -14.86
C ALA A 183 -11.43 -3.29 -15.90
N TYR A 184 -11.42 -4.59 -16.05
CA TYR A 184 -12.29 -5.35 -16.93
C TYR A 184 -12.87 -6.54 -16.17
N VAL A 185 -13.95 -7.08 -16.70
CA VAL A 185 -14.47 -8.41 -16.33
C VAL A 185 -14.55 -9.30 -17.56
N ASP A 186 -14.22 -10.57 -17.37
CA ASP A 186 -14.43 -11.58 -18.39
C ASP A 186 -15.89 -12.11 -18.37
N PRO A 187 -16.31 -12.98 -19.30
CA PRO A 187 -17.67 -13.51 -19.32
C PRO A 187 -18.08 -14.29 -18.05
N SER A 188 -17.12 -14.76 -17.24
CA SER A 188 -17.39 -15.41 -15.95
C SER A 188 -17.53 -14.41 -14.79
N GLY A 189 -17.29 -13.11 -15.04
CA GLY A 189 -17.23 -12.07 -14.03
C GLY A 189 -15.85 -11.93 -13.37
N ALA A 190 -14.87 -12.74 -13.77
CA ALA A 190 -13.53 -12.66 -13.18
C ALA A 190 -12.83 -11.33 -13.55
N PRO A 191 -12.27 -10.62 -12.57
CA PRO A 191 -11.59 -9.36 -12.82
C PRO A 191 -10.26 -9.55 -13.53
N VAL A 192 -10.00 -8.67 -14.50
CA VAL A 192 -8.72 -8.49 -15.20
C VAL A 192 -8.39 -7.02 -15.18
N ALA A 193 -7.13 -6.65 -14.98
CA ALA A 193 -6.71 -5.26 -14.97
C ALA A 193 -5.52 -5.01 -15.89
N LEU A 194 -5.52 -3.83 -16.52
CA LEU A 194 -4.33 -3.18 -17.07
C LEU A 194 -3.87 -2.13 -16.07
N CYS A 195 -2.65 -2.26 -15.58
CA CYS A 195 -2.01 -1.29 -14.71
C CYS A 195 -0.89 -0.57 -15.46
N ILE A 196 -0.82 0.75 -15.33
CA ILE A 196 0.19 1.60 -15.97
C ILE A 196 0.80 2.50 -14.90
N ILE A 197 2.12 2.45 -14.73
CA ILE A 197 2.83 3.30 -13.78
C ILE A 197 3.91 4.13 -14.50
N ALA A 198 3.97 5.43 -14.20
CA ALA A 198 5.05 6.31 -14.61
C ALA A 198 6.18 6.21 -13.57
N ASN A 199 7.20 5.39 -13.86
CA ASN A 199 8.26 5.05 -12.92
C ASN A 199 9.67 5.20 -13.53
N ASP A 200 9.77 5.85 -14.69
CA ASP A 200 11.02 6.09 -15.43
C ASP A 200 11.85 4.80 -15.67
N ALA A 201 11.15 3.67 -15.74
CA ALA A 201 11.80 2.39 -16.00
C ALA A 201 12.38 2.37 -17.43
N PRO A 202 13.57 1.79 -17.64
CA PRO A 202 14.11 1.57 -18.97
C PRO A 202 13.20 0.65 -19.79
N ASP A 203 13.25 0.79 -21.11
CA ASP A 203 12.53 -0.07 -22.01
C ASP A 203 12.91 -1.54 -21.77
N ALA A 204 11.93 -2.38 -21.62
CA ALA A 204 12.12 -3.81 -21.36
C ALA A 204 11.08 -4.64 -22.14
N PRO A 205 11.50 -5.76 -22.71
CA PRO A 205 10.60 -6.65 -23.44
C PRO A 205 9.59 -7.27 -22.50
N MET A 206 8.49 -7.76 -23.08
CA MET A 206 7.44 -8.44 -22.35
C MET A 206 7.97 -9.68 -21.61
N ARG A 207 7.55 -9.80 -20.37
CA ARG A 207 7.77 -10.94 -19.49
C ARG A 207 6.46 -11.37 -18.88
N SER A 208 6.38 -12.63 -18.47
CA SER A 208 5.21 -13.17 -17.79
C SER A 208 5.62 -14.04 -16.61
N GLU A 209 4.77 -14.08 -15.61
CA GLU A 209 4.91 -14.98 -14.45
C GLU A 209 3.52 -15.31 -13.89
N ARG A 210 3.49 -16.30 -13.03
CA ARG A 210 2.31 -16.61 -12.22
C ARG A 210 2.66 -16.42 -10.74
N ARG A 211 1.84 -15.64 -10.04
CA ARG A 211 1.93 -15.49 -8.57
C ARG A 211 0.57 -15.82 -7.98
N ASP A 212 0.57 -16.73 -7.02
CA ASP A 212 -0.64 -17.27 -6.42
C ASP A 212 -1.61 -17.76 -7.53
N ASN A 213 -2.81 -17.22 -7.59
CA ASN A 213 -3.81 -17.53 -8.61
C ASN A 213 -3.86 -16.51 -9.76
N LEU A 214 -2.90 -15.57 -9.82
CA LEU A 214 -2.88 -14.50 -10.79
C LEU A 214 -1.83 -14.77 -11.86
N SER A 215 -2.20 -14.54 -13.13
CA SER A 215 -1.27 -14.48 -14.26
C SER A 215 -0.93 -13.03 -14.52
N LEU A 216 0.36 -12.76 -14.67
CA LEU A 216 0.94 -11.46 -14.89
C LEU A 216 1.67 -11.45 -16.24
N ALA A 217 1.47 -10.39 -17.03
CA ALA A 217 2.30 -10.11 -18.22
C ALA A 217 2.63 -8.62 -18.23
N TRP A 218 3.91 -8.26 -18.25
CA TRP A 218 4.35 -6.86 -18.13
C TRP A 218 5.48 -6.52 -19.09
N TRP A 219 5.56 -5.25 -19.43
CA TRP A 219 6.62 -4.66 -20.26
C TRP A 219 6.83 -3.20 -19.87
N SER A 220 7.92 -2.61 -20.32
CA SER A 220 8.20 -1.18 -20.10
C SER A 220 8.58 -0.52 -21.41
N ARG A 221 8.06 0.68 -21.66
CA ARG A 221 8.39 1.51 -22.82
C ARG A 221 8.21 2.99 -22.48
N GLY A 222 9.19 3.81 -22.87
CA GLY A 222 9.12 5.27 -22.73
C GLY A 222 8.96 5.73 -21.27
N GLY A 223 9.70 5.14 -20.33
CA GLY A 223 9.66 5.49 -18.92
C GLY A 223 8.39 5.02 -18.17
N ARG A 224 7.60 4.16 -18.78
CA ARG A 224 6.34 3.64 -18.19
C ARG A 224 6.33 2.14 -18.21
N SER A 225 5.98 1.55 -17.08
CA SER A 225 5.75 0.11 -16.98
C SER A 225 4.26 -0.19 -17.08
N ARG A 226 3.93 -1.26 -17.76
CA ARG A 226 2.58 -1.76 -17.99
C ARG A 226 2.47 -3.20 -17.53
N LEU A 227 1.34 -3.56 -16.99
CA LEU A 227 1.08 -4.89 -16.45
C LEU A 227 -0.37 -5.28 -16.75
N VAL A 228 -0.57 -6.42 -17.38
CA VAL A 228 -1.86 -7.11 -17.43
C VAL A 228 -1.87 -8.16 -16.34
N ILE A 229 -2.90 -8.18 -15.51
CA ILE A 229 -3.03 -9.07 -14.36
C ILE A 229 -4.48 -9.58 -14.22
N GLY A 230 -4.65 -10.84 -13.88
CA GLY A 230 -5.97 -11.41 -13.62
C GLY A 230 -5.94 -12.91 -13.32
N ARG A 231 -7.08 -13.45 -12.85
CA ARG A 231 -7.26 -14.89 -12.62
C ARG A 231 -7.62 -15.61 -13.94
N ILE A 232 -6.73 -15.49 -14.93
CA ILE A 232 -6.89 -16.05 -16.27
C ILE A 232 -5.69 -16.94 -16.61
N PRO A 233 -5.76 -17.81 -17.64
CA PRO A 233 -4.62 -18.58 -18.10
C PRO A 233 -3.42 -17.67 -18.49
N ALA A 234 -2.20 -18.14 -18.26
CA ALA A 234 -0.98 -17.35 -18.52
C ALA A 234 -0.86 -16.94 -19.99
N GLU A 235 -1.19 -17.85 -20.92
CA GLU A 235 -1.17 -17.59 -22.35
C GLU A 235 -2.17 -16.49 -22.73
N ARG A 236 -3.34 -16.45 -22.08
CA ARG A 236 -4.32 -15.40 -22.28
C ARG A 236 -3.82 -14.05 -21.78
N ALA A 237 -3.18 -14.01 -20.61
CA ALA A 237 -2.59 -12.77 -20.09
C ALA A 237 -1.53 -12.21 -21.05
N VAL A 238 -0.67 -13.05 -21.59
CA VAL A 238 0.34 -12.67 -22.59
C VAL A 238 -0.32 -12.18 -23.88
N ALA A 239 -1.33 -12.86 -24.41
CA ALA A 239 -2.02 -12.46 -25.64
C ALA A 239 -2.72 -11.09 -25.48
N LEU A 240 -3.35 -10.83 -24.32
CA LEU A 240 -3.96 -9.54 -24.00
C LEU A 240 -2.88 -8.44 -23.90
N ALA A 241 -1.77 -8.72 -23.23
CA ALA A 241 -0.65 -7.80 -23.11
C ALA A 241 -0.04 -7.47 -24.48
N GLN A 242 0.17 -8.45 -25.35
CA GLN A 242 0.65 -8.22 -26.71
C GLN A 242 -0.32 -7.38 -27.57
N THR A 243 -1.61 -7.51 -27.34
CA THR A 243 -2.62 -6.68 -27.99
C THR A 243 -2.49 -5.22 -27.57
N LEU A 244 -2.29 -4.98 -26.29
CA LEU A 244 -2.07 -3.64 -25.73
C LEU A 244 -0.71 -3.05 -26.14
N GLU A 245 0.36 -3.84 -26.10
CA GLU A 245 1.72 -3.36 -26.46
C GLU A 245 1.79 -2.75 -27.86
N LYS A 246 0.94 -3.21 -28.77
CA LYS A 246 0.85 -2.69 -30.15
C LYS A 246 0.07 -1.38 -30.25
N ARG A 247 -0.72 -1.02 -29.20
CA ARG A 247 -1.66 0.11 -29.25
C ARG A 247 -1.29 1.26 -28.30
N ILE A 248 -0.55 0.92 -27.21
CA ILE A 248 -0.21 1.89 -26.15
C ILE A 248 1.27 1.84 -25.73
#